data_d41e09895a66aef448e5f6b5a74302f8
#
_entry.id   d41e09895a66aef448e5f6b5a74302f8
#
_cell.length_a   1.000
_cell.length_b   1.000
_cell.length_c   1.000
_cell.angle_alpha   90.00
_cell.angle_beta   90.00
_cell.angle_gamma   90.00
#
_symmetry.space_group_name_H-M   'P 1'
#
loop_
_entity.id
_entity.type
_entity.pdbx_description
1 polymer ?
#
loop_
_entity_poly.entity_id
_entity_poly.type
_entity_poly.pdbx_seq_one_letter_code
_entity_poly.pdbx_strand_id
1 'polypeptide(L)'
;MGNFIFRNDKPYTSKNKGVMHACGHDGHMAMLLATAKALTLKRKQYKKGSVRFIFQPAEEGLGGAKSMIEDGVLDSVDEIYGIHVWNYQPVGEVGVKEGPIMAAADKFDIRIKGIGGHGAAPQGTVDSIVIASYLIQALQTIVSRNTNPIESTVLTIGQINGGYNFNIIADEVTLTGTARAYTE
;
A
#
# COMPACT_ATOMS: atom_id res chain seq x y z
N MET A 1 8.03 -0.85 -6.70
CA MET A 1 6.78 -0.80 -7.48
C MET A 1 6.64 -2.13 -8.21
N GLY A 2 5.59 -2.90 -7.91
CA GLY A 2 5.35 -4.18 -8.57
C GLY A 2 5.18 -3.99 -10.07
N ASN A 3 5.74 -4.90 -10.87
CA ASN A 3 5.52 -4.96 -12.32
C ASN A 3 4.06 -5.39 -12.61
N PHE A 4 3.12 -4.49 -12.38
CA PHE A 4 1.79 -4.68 -12.91
C PHE A 4 1.86 -4.46 -14.43
N ILE A 5 1.64 -5.52 -15.21
CA ILE A 5 1.44 -5.40 -16.65
C ILE A 5 0.03 -4.82 -16.86
N PHE A 6 -0.12 -3.52 -16.65
CA PHE A 6 -1.32 -2.83 -17.08
C PHE A 6 -1.23 -2.62 -18.59
N ARG A 7 -2.11 -3.26 -19.34
CA ARG A 7 -2.35 -2.89 -20.73
C ARG A 7 -3.06 -1.54 -20.73
N ASN A 8 -2.31 -0.50 -20.97
CA ASN A 8 -2.86 0.84 -21.14
C ASN A 8 -2.85 1.16 -22.65
N ASP A 9 -4.01 1.04 -23.28
CA ASP A 9 -4.25 1.30 -24.70
C ASP A 9 -4.85 2.69 -24.94
N LYS A 10 -4.82 3.56 -23.93
CA LYS A 10 -5.34 4.91 -24.03
C LYS A 10 -4.40 5.84 -24.79
N PRO A 11 -4.91 6.87 -25.49
CA PRO A 11 -4.09 7.81 -26.26
C PRO A 11 -3.16 8.69 -25.39
N TYR A 12 -3.32 8.66 -24.07
CA TYR A 12 -2.54 9.42 -23.08
C TYR A 12 -1.69 8.49 -22.20
N THR A 13 -1.23 7.37 -22.71
CA THR A 13 -0.32 6.47 -21.98
C THR A 13 0.98 7.16 -21.59
N SER A 14 1.62 6.65 -20.51
CA SER A 14 2.95 7.11 -20.13
C SER A 14 3.94 6.93 -21.29
N LYS A 15 4.75 7.95 -21.53
CA LYS A 15 5.88 7.89 -22.49
C LYS A 15 7.12 7.25 -21.88
N ASN A 16 7.15 7.06 -20.58
CA ASN A 16 8.24 6.43 -19.85
C ASN A 16 7.95 4.94 -19.69
N LYS A 17 8.79 4.08 -20.26
CA LYS A 17 8.62 2.62 -20.21
C LYS A 17 8.66 2.13 -18.76
N GLY A 18 7.69 1.33 -18.38
CA GLY A 18 7.64 0.67 -17.07
C GLY A 18 7.12 1.52 -15.92
N VAL A 19 6.69 2.77 -16.17
CA VAL A 19 6.10 3.65 -15.16
C VAL A 19 4.80 4.27 -15.65
N MET A 20 3.84 4.45 -14.74
CA MET A 20 2.56 5.11 -15.00
C MET A 20 1.97 5.66 -13.70
N HIS A 21 1.02 6.58 -13.81
CA HIS A 21 0.18 7.01 -12.68
C HIS A 21 -0.92 5.97 -12.40
N ALA A 22 -0.57 4.86 -11.76
CA ALA A 22 -1.51 3.79 -11.45
C ALA A 22 -2.47 4.14 -10.30
N CYS A 23 -2.08 5.04 -9.41
CA CYS A 23 -2.84 5.49 -8.23
C CYS A 23 -3.48 6.89 -8.41
N GLY A 24 -3.31 7.54 -9.56
CA GLY A 24 -3.96 8.81 -9.87
C GLY A 24 -3.39 10.04 -9.16
N HIS A 25 -2.13 10.01 -8.73
CA HIS A 25 -1.50 11.13 -8.01
C HIS A 25 -1.39 12.41 -8.86
N ASP A 26 -1.33 12.29 -10.18
CA ASP A 26 -1.42 13.40 -11.11
C ASP A 26 -2.79 14.12 -11.00
N GLY A 27 -3.87 13.36 -10.86
CA GLY A 27 -5.21 13.88 -10.57
C GLY A 27 -5.28 14.57 -9.21
N HIS A 28 -4.67 13.97 -8.17
CA HIS A 28 -4.60 14.58 -6.82
C HIS A 28 -3.91 15.94 -6.85
N MET A 29 -2.76 16.05 -7.52
CA MET A 29 -2.04 17.31 -7.70
C MET A 29 -2.87 18.35 -8.45
N ALA A 30 -3.54 17.94 -9.53
CA ALA A 30 -4.39 18.83 -10.31
C ALA A 30 -5.56 19.39 -9.49
N MET A 31 -6.21 18.56 -8.68
CA MET A 31 -7.29 18.98 -7.76
C MET A 31 -6.77 19.96 -6.71
N LEU A 32 -5.61 19.71 -6.11
CA LEU A 32 -5.02 20.61 -5.12
C LEU A 32 -4.65 21.97 -5.74
N LEU A 33 -4.07 22.00 -6.94
CA LEU A 33 -3.78 23.23 -7.68
C LEU A 33 -5.06 24.01 -8.01
N ALA A 34 -6.11 23.34 -8.44
CA ALA A 34 -7.41 23.96 -8.71
C ALA A 34 -8.02 24.55 -7.45
N THR A 35 -7.93 23.84 -6.32
CA THR A 35 -8.37 24.31 -5.00
C THR A 35 -7.58 25.54 -4.57
N ALA A 36 -6.27 25.52 -4.69
CA ALA A 36 -5.40 26.66 -4.39
C ALA A 36 -5.80 27.91 -5.17
N LYS A 37 -6.03 27.74 -6.48
CA LYS A 37 -6.50 28.82 -7.36
C LYS A 37 -7.86 29.34 -6.91
N ALA A 38 -8.83 28.47 -6.64
CA ALA A 38 -10.17 28.86 -6.23
C ALA A 38 -10.16 29.63 -4.89
N LEU A 39 -9.41 29.16 -3.91
CA LEU A 39 -9.28 29.83 -2.60
C LEU A 39 -8.56 31.18 -2.73
N THR A 40 -7.53 31.27 -3.57
CA THR A 40 -6.81 32.52 -3.86
C THR A 40 -7.75 33.58 -4.46
N LEU A 41 -8.60 33.21 -5.41
CA LEU A 41 -9.58 34.10 -6.03
C LEU A 41 -10.63 34.58 -5.02
N LYS A 42 -10.98 33.75 -4.05
CA LYS A 42 -11.95 34.06 -2.99
C LYS A 42 -11.32 34.61 -1.71
N ARG A 43 -10.01 34.88 -1.68
CA ARG A 43 -9.25 35.28 -0.47
C ARG A 43 -9.90 36.42 0.31
N LYS A 44 -10.48 37.41 -0.37
CA LYS A 44 -11.14 38.56 0.28
C LYS A 44 -12.40 38.19 1.05
N GLN A 45 -12.98 37.01 0.80
CA GLN A 45 -14.19 36.51 1.49
C GLN A 45 -13.86 35.86 2.83
N TYR A 46 -12.61 35.42 3.02
CA TYR A 46 -12.15 34.78 4.25
C TYR A 46 -11.58 35.84 5.18
N LYS A 47 -12.15 35.95 6.40
CA LYS A 47 -11.79 36.99 7.36
C LYS A 47 -10.65 36.55 8.30
N LYS A 48 -10.49 35.26 8.53
CA LYS A 48 -9.51 34.69 9.48
C LYS A 48 -8.99 33.34 8.94
N GLY A 49 -7.85 32.92 9.48
CA GLY A 49 -7.22 31.65 9.17
C GLY A 49 -6.25 31.71 8.02
N SER A 50 -5.52 30.63 7.84
CA SER A 50 -4.59 30.39 6.74
C SER A 50 -4.81 28.99 6.18
N VAL A 51 -4.45 28.78 4.91
CA VAL A 51 -4.49 27.47 4.26
C VAL A 51 -3.10 27.16 3.73
N ARG A 52 -2.57 26.02 4.18
CA ARG A 52 -1.30 25.47 3.70
C ARG A 52 -1.60 24.37 2.68
N PHE A 53 -1.06 24.51 1.47
CA PHE A 53 -1.15 23.49 0.42
C PHE A 53 0.05 22.57 0.52
N ILE A 54 -0.19 21.27 0.72
CA ILE A 54 0.85 20.27 0.95
C ILE A 54 0.91 19.34 -0.26
N PHE A 55 2.05 19.33 -0.96
CA PHE A 55 2.37 18.39 -2.03
C PHE A 55 3.36 17.37 -1.49
N GLN A 56 2.84 16.25 -1.00
CA GLN A 56 3.65 15.23 -0.35
C GLN A 56 4.39 14.37 -1.37
N PRO A 57 5.74 14.23 -1.29
CA PRO A 57 6.49 13.26 -2.07
C PRO A 57 6.41 11.86 -1.45
N ALA A 58 6.73 10.83 -2.22
CA ALA A 58 7.01 9.47 -1.75
C ALA A 58 5.92 8.88 -0.83
N GLU A 59 4.64 9.09 -1.16
CA GLU A 59 3.51 8.54 -0.41
C GLU A 59 3.54 7.00 -0.44
N GLU A 60 3.90 6.40 -1.58
CA GLU A 60 3.91 4.96 -1.77
C GLU A 60 5.16 4.28 -1.18
N GLY A 61 5.21 4.18 0.16
CA GLY A 61 6.13 3.29 0.87
C GLY A 61 7.48 3.87 1.30
N LEU A 62 7.81 5.13 0.98
CA LEU A 62 9.08 5.75 1.40
C LEU A 62 8.96 6.72 2.58
N GLY A 63 7.74 6.91 3.12
CA GLY A 63 7.52 7.69 4.34
C GLY A 63 7.66 9.20 4.17
N GLY A 64 7.37 9.76 2.99
CA GLY A 64 7.49 11.19 2.72
C GLY A 64 6.67 12.07 3.66
N ALA A 65 5.52 11.60 4.14
CA ALA A 65 4.73 12.31 5.16
C ALA A 65 5.52 12.51 6.46
N LYS A 66 6.21 11.48 6.94
CA LYS A 66 7.01 11.55 8.17
C LYS A 66 8.10 12.60 8.05
N SER A 67 8.86 12.60 6.96
CA SER A 67 9.92 13.59 6.71
C SER A 67 9.36 15.02 6.69
N MET A 68 8.22 15.25 6.03
CA MET A 68 7.58 16.56 6.01
C MET A 68 7.07 16.99 7.39
N ILE A 69 6.62 16.07 8.23
CA ILE A 69 6.22 16.36 9.62
C ILE A 69 7.46 16.77 10.44
N GLU A 70 8.56 16.06 10.30
CA GLU A 70 9.84 16.39 10.93
C GLU A 70 10.36 17.76 10.49
N ASP A 71 10.09 18.18 9.24
CA ASP A 71 10.37 19.50 8.70
C ASP A 71 9.35 20.58 9.15
N GLY A 72 8.38 20.26 10.00
CA GLY A 72 7.43 21.20 10.57
C GLY A 72 6.24 21.52 9.67
N VAL A 73 5.89 20.67 8.69
CA VAL A 73 4.75 20.92 7.78
C VAL A 73 3.42 21.05 8.52
N LEU A 74 3.28 20.46 9.70
CA LEU A 74 2.07 20.52 10.53
C LEU A 74 2.14 21.57 11.65
N ASP A 75 3.21 22.38 11.73
CA ASP A 75 3.31 23.43 12.75
C ASP A 75 2.20 24.47 12.58
N SER A 76 1.44 24.69 13.66
CA SER A 76 0.27 25.59 13.66
C SER A 76 -0.84 25.19 12.69
N VAL A 77 -0.99 23.91 12.41
CA VAL A 77 -2.10 23.34 11.64
C VAL A 77 -3.12 22.78 12.61
N ASP A 78 -4.36 23.27 12.54
CA ASP A 78 -5.47 22.80 13.39
C ASP A 78 -6.19 21.59 12.76
N GLU A 79 -6.30 21.57 11.43
CA GLU A 79 -7.01 20.54 10.67
C GLU A 79 -6.28 20.22 9.37
N ILE A 80 -6.35 18.96 8.94
CA ILE A 80 -5.80 18.51 7.67
C ILE A 80 -6.87 17.80 6.82
N TYR A 81 -6.88 18.08 5.53
CA TYR A 81 -7.82 17.51 4.57
C TYR A 81 -7.04 16.83 3.45
N GLY A 82 -7.52 15.67 3.02
CA GLY A 82 -7.01 14.95 1.86
C GLY A 82 -8.15 14.46 0.98
N ILE A 83 -7.88 14.27 -0.30
CA ILE A 83 -8.80 13.65 -1.25
C ILE A 83 -8.05 12.61 -2.07
N HIS A 84 -8.70 11.50 -2.36
CA HIS A 84 -8.16 10.46 -3.22
C HIS A 84 -9.16 10.13 -4.33
N VAL A 85 -8.71 9.96 -5.58
CA VAL A 85 -9.55 9.42 -6.66
C VAL A 85 -9.80 7.94 -6.44
N TRP A 86 -11.00 7.46 -6.78
CA TRP A 86 -11.40 6.09 -6.51
C TRP A 86 -12.16 5.48 -7.68
N ASN A 87 -11.69 4.33 -8.18
CA ASN A 87 -12.27 3.70 -9.39
C ASN A 87 -13.67 3.14 -9.19
N TYR A 88 -14.09 2.93 -7.95
CA TYR A 88 -15.37 2.32 -7.64
C TYR A 88 -16.50 3.33 -7.42
N GLN A 89 -16.20 4.63 -7.55
CA GLN A 89 -17.19 5.69 -7.43
C GLN A 89 -17.47 6.31 -8.81
N PRO A 90 -18.73 6.63 -9.11
CA PRO A 90 -19.08 7.38 -10.32
C PRO A 90 -18.44 8.76 -10.35
N VAL A 91 -18.11 9.22 -11.54
CA VAL A 91 -17.58 10.59 -11.74
C VAL A 91 -18.60 11.62 -11.28
N GLY A 92 -18.17 12.58 -10.47
CA GLY A 92 -19.01 13.65 -9.91
C GLY A 92 -19.52 13.35 -8.50
N GLU A 93 -19.25 12.17 -7.96
CA GLU A 93 -19.55 11.83 -6.57
C GLU A 93 -18.33 12.04 -5.69
N VAL A 94 -18.58 12.48 -4.45
CA VAL A 94 -17.57 12.59 -3.39
C VAL A 94 -18.01 11.74 -2.20
N GLY A 95 -17.21 10.70 -1.90
CA GLY A 95 -17.44 9.84 -0.73
C GLY A 95 -16.92 10.52 0.54
N VAL A 96 -17.77 10.66 1.53
CA VAL A 96 -17.42 11.16 2.87
C VAL A 96 -17.99 10.19 3.90
N LYS A 97 -17.19 9.87 4.91
CA LYS A 97 -17.60 8.96 5.98
C LYS A 97 -17.05 9.48 7.30
N GLU A 98 -17.87 9.40 8.35
CA GLU A 98 -17.40 9.58 9.73
C GLU A 98 -16.53 8.39 10.17
N GLY A 99 -15.47 8.65 10.91
CA GLY A 99 -14.52 7.66 11.37
C GLY A 99 -13.48 7.25 10.32
N PRO A 100 -12.79 6.12 10.50
CA PRO A 100 -11.73 5.66 9.59
C PRO A 100 -12.24 5.43 8.17
N ILE A 101 -11.61 6.06 7.19
CA ILE A 101 -11.96 5.94 5.77
C ILE A 101 -10.90 5.14 4.98
N MET A 102 -9.64 5.19 5.41
CA MET A 102 -8.53 4.45 4.84
C MET A 102 -7.92 3.53 5.91
N ALA A 103 -7.59 2.31 5.53
CA ALA A 103 -6.91 1.37 6.41
C ALA A 103 -5.43 1.71 6.55
N ALA A 104 -4.83 1.38 7.70
CA ALA A 104 -3.39 1.29 7.82
C ALA A 104 -2.83 0.29 6.80
N ALA A 105 -1.58 0.50 6.39
CA ALA A 105 -0.93 -0.29 5.34
C ALA A 105 0.46 -0.70 5.80
N ASP A 106 0.60 -1.97 6.16
CA ASP A 106 1.87 -2.54 6.57
C ASP A 106 2.41 -3.52 5.53
N LYS A 107 3.72 -3.47 5.32
CA LYS A 107 4.47 -4.49 4.60
C LYS A 107 5.18 -5.37 5.63
N PHE A 108 5.19 -6.68 5.39
CA PHE A 108 5.98 -7.61 6.17
C PHE A 108 6.76 -8.58 5.27
N ASP A 109 7.90 -9.00 5.76
CA ASP A 109 8.74 -10.02 5.14
C ASP A 109 8.97 -11.15 6.15
N ILE A 110 8.77 -12.40 5.72
CA ILE A 110 9.00 -13.61 6.52
C ILE A 110 10.07 -14.42 5.83
N ARG A 111 11.13 -14.71 6.54
CA ARG A 111 12.20 -15.58 6.08
C ARG A 111 12.16 -16.91 6.82
N ILE A 112 11.92 -17.98 6.08
CA ILE A 112 11.87 -19.35 6.58
C ILE A 112 13.22 -20.01 6.28
N LYS A 113 13.94 -20.39 7.31
CA LYS A 113 15.22 -21.10 7.19
C LYS A 113 15.00 -22.56 7.51
N GLY A 114 15.33 -23.42 6.57
CA GLY A 114 15.29 -24.86 6.69
C GLY A 114 16.69 -25.48 6.64
N ILE A 115 16.74 -26.75 6.25
CA ILE A 115 17.96 -27.52 5.97
C ILE A 115 17.78 -28.16 4.62
N GLY A 116 18.54 -27.70 3.63
CA GLY A 116 18.47 -28.20 2.26
C GLY A 116 19.06 -29.59 2.08
N GLY A 117 18.77 -30.20 0.93
CA GLY A 117 19.31 -31.51 0.60
C GLY A 117 18.82 -32.06 -0.74
N HIS A 118 19.15 -33.34 -0.98
CA HIS A 118 18.72 -34.02 -2.21
C HIS A 118 17.23 -34.40 -2.12
N GLY A 119 16.44 -34.08 -3.16
CA GLY A 119 14.99 -34.32 -3.17
C GLY A 119 14.57 -35.78 -2.98
N ALA A 120 15.43 -36.75 -3.32
CA ALA A 120 15.20 -38.18 -3.10
C ALA A 120 15.67 -38.69 -1.72
N ALA A 121 16.28 -37.84 -0.88
CA ALA A 121 16.78 -38.21 0.46
C ALA A 121 16.38 -37.16 1.51
N PRO A 122 15.07 -36.98 1.79
CA PRO A 122 14.58 -35.90 2.63
C PRO A 122 14.78 -36.12 4.13
N GLN A 123 15.14 -37.31 4.58
CA GLN A 123 15.16 -37.71 6.00
C GLN A 123 16.18 -36.94 6.88
N GLY A 124 17.10 -36.20 6.27
CA GLY A 124 18.05 -35.33 7.00
C GLY A 124 17.82 -33.85 6.77
N THR A 125 16.67 -33.48 6.23
CA THR A 125 16.37 -32.11 5.80
C THR A 125 15.23 -31.48 6.59
N VAL A 126 15.10 -30.16 6.46
CA VAL A 126 13.93 -29.38 6.90
C VAL A 126 13.47 -28.58 5.70
N ASP A 127 12.39 -29.01 5.06
CA ASP A 127 11.90 -28.45 3.81
C ASP A 127 11.20 -27.10 4.04
N SER A 128 11.87 -26.02 3.64
CA SER A 128 11.37 -24.67 3.82
C SER A 128 10.16 -24.37 2.92
N ILE A 129 10.01 -25.05 1.76
CA ILE A 129 8.84 -24.89 0.88
C ILE A 129 7.60 -25.50 1.53
N VAL A 130 7.73 -26.68 2.12
CA VAL A 130 6.63 -27.34 2.84
C VAL A 130 6.20 -26.48 4.01
N ILE A 131 7.15 -25.96 4.81
CA ILE A 131 6.85 -25.05 5.93
C ILE A 131 6.13 -23.80 5.43
N ALA A 132 6.60 -23.18 4.34
CA ALA A 132 5.96 -22.00 3.75
C ALA A 132 4.50 -22.27 3.36
N SER A 133 4.20 -23.44 2.80
CA SER A 133 2.85 -23.82 2.42
C SER A 133 1.88 -23.87 3.60
N TYR A 134 2.28 -24.47 4.72
CA TYR A 134 1.51 -24.48 5.96
C TYR A 134 1.37 -23.10 6.58
N LEU A 135 2.44 -22.30 6.58
CA LEU A 135 2.42 -20.96 7.13
C LEU A 135 1.46 -20.05 6.37
N ILE A 136 1.47 -20.10 5.03
CA ILE A 136 0.54 -19.32 4.20
C ILE A 136 -0.91 -19.64 4.56
N GLN A 137 -1.25 -20.91 4.72
CA GLN A 137 -2.60 -21.33 5.12
C GLN A 137 -2.94 -20.88 6.54
N ALA A 138 -2.02 -21.06 7.48
CA ALA A 138 -2.23 -20.65 8.87
C ALA A 138 -2.44 -19.14 9.00
N LEU A 139 -1.70 -18.32 8.27
CA LEU A 139 -1.85 -16.87 8.27
C LEU A 139 -3.25 -16.41 7.84
N GLN A 140 -3.95 -17.15 6.97
CA GLN A 140 -5.33 -16.81 6.59
C GLN A 140 -6.30 -16.93 7.78
N THR A 141 -5.96 -17.70 8.80
CA THR A 141 -6.81 -17.84 9.99
C THR A 141 -6.84 -16.58 10.85
N ILE A 142 -5.87 -15.71 10.74
CA ILE A 142 -5.86 -14.40 11.41
C ILE A 142 -7.12 -13.63 11.02
N VAL A 143 -7.39 -13.49 9.73
CA VAL A 143 -8.58 -12.78 9.23
C VAL A 143 -9.85 -13.58 9.53
N SER A 144 -9.84 -14.89 9.29
CA SER A 144 -11.08 -15.69 9.38
C SER A 144 -11.47 -16.11 10.78
N ARG A 145 -10.53 -16.14 11.76
CA ARG A 145 -10.76 -16.68 13.11
C ARG A 145 -10.41 -15.72 14.25
N ASN A 146 -9.55 -14.73 14.00
CA ASN A 146 -9.04 -13.85 15.07
C ASN A 146 -9.55 -12.41 14.92
N THR A 147 -9.96 -11.99 13.73
CA THR A 147 -10.55 -10.66 13.51
C THR A 147 -12.04 -10.68 13.85
N ASN A 148 -12.51 -9.61 14.50
CA ASN A 148 -13.93 -9.41 14.76
C ASN A 148 -14.70 -9.40 13.43
N PRO A 149 -15.78 -10.18 13.25
CA PRO A 149 -16.51 -10.27 11.97
C PRO A 149 -17.07 -8.96 11.41
N ILE A 150 -17.23 -7.94 12.24
CA ILE A 150 -17.68 -6.60 11.81
C ILE A 150 -16.53 -5.65 11.46
N GLU A 151 -15.30 -6.07 11.65
CA GLU A 151 -14.10 -5.31 11.33
C GLU A 151 -13.46 -5.81 10.04
N SER A 152 -13.06 -4.87 9.18
CA SER A 152 -12.38 -5.22 7.93
C SER A 152 -10.87 -5.30 8.14
N THR A 153 -10.33 -6.47 7.88
CA THR A 153 -8.89 -6.74 7.92
C THR A 153 -8.48 -7.49 6.67
N VAL A 154 -7.29 -7.18 6.15
CA VAL A 154 -6.70 -7.89 5.01
C VAL A 154 -5.32 -8.38 5.39
N LEU A 155 -5.01 -9.63 5.05
CA LEU A 155 -3.67 -10.20 5.09
C LEU A 155 -3.41 -10.92 3.78
N THR A 156 -2.41 -10.45 3.02
CA THR A 156 -2.08 -11.01 1.71
C THR A 156 -0.61 -11.36 1.65
N ILE A 157 -0.29 -12.58 1.22
CA ILE A 157 1.05 -12.93 0.76
C ILE A 157 1.10 -12.62 -0.73
N GLY A 158 1.86 -11.59 -1.11
CA GLY A 158 1.98 -11.13 -2.49
C GLY A 158 3.13 -11.74 -3.26
N GLN A 159 4.14 -12.25 -2.54
CA GLN A 159 5.33 -12.87 -3.14
C GLN A 159 5.76 -14.08 -2.33
N ILE A 160 6.24 -15.10 -3.05
CA ILE A 160 6.97 -16.24 -2.51
C ILE A 160 8.20 -16.49 -3.38
N ASN A 161 9.37 -16.57 -2.77
CA ASN A 161 10.63 -16.84 -3.43
C ASN A 161 11.38 -17.94 -2.68
N GLY A 162 11.80 -18.95 -3.39
CA GLY A 162 12.57 -20.07 -2.83
C GLY A 162 12.76 -21.20 -3.82
N GLY A 163 13.71 -22.09 -3.52
CA GLY A 163 14.06 -23.22 -4.37
C GLY A 163 15.14 -22.91 -5.40
N TYR A 164 15.84 -23.95 -5.86
CA TYR A 164 16.98 -23.87 -6.77
C TYR A 164 16.77 -24.73 -8.02
N ASN A 165 16.33 -25.98 -7.82
CA ASN A 165 16.09 -26.93 -8.89
C ASN A 165 15.05 -27.96 -8.44
N PHE A 166 14.41 -28.66 -9.38
CA PHE A 166 13.31 -29.61 -9.14
C PHE A 166 13.67 -30.78 -8.20
N ASN A 167 14.95 -31.12 -8.07
CA ASN A 167 15.45 -32.22 -7.26
C ASN A 167 16.25 -31.80 -6.02
N ILE A 168 16.15 -30.52 -5.63
CA ILE A 168 16.84 -29.97 -4.46
C ILE A 168 15.78 -29.46 -3.49
N ILE A 169 15.86 -29.91 -2.22
CA ILE A 169 15.09 -29.36 -1.13
C ILE A 169 15.67 -28.00 -0.77
N ALA A 170 14.85 -26.96 -0.78
CA ALA A 170 15.26 -25.60 -0.46
C ALA A 170 15.56 -25.43 1.02
N ASP A 171 16.68 -24.80 1.33
CA ASP A 171 17.05 -24.41 2.69
C ASP A 171 16.46 -23.07 3.11
N GLU A 172 15.90 -22.32 2.19
CA GLU A 172 15.29 -21.03 2.48
C GLU A 172 14.11 -20.69 1.56
N VAL A 173 13.08 -20.08 2.15
CA VAL A 173 11.96 -19.43 1.45
C VAL A 173 11.72 -18.07 2.07
N THR A 174 11.47 -17.07 1.23
CA THR A 174 11.01 -15.73 1.65
C THR A 174 9.59 -15.50 1.18
N LEU A 175 8.74 -15.03 2.10
CA LEU A 175 7.39 -14.55 1.83
C LEU A 175 7.37 -13.04 2.06
N THR A 176 6.75 -12.30 1.15
CA THR A 176 6.49 -10.86 1.31
C THR A 176 5.00 -10.62 1.23
N GLY A 177 4.47 -9.86 2.17
CA GLY A 177 3.04 -9.61 2.24
C GLY A 177 2.68 -8.21 2.72
N THR A 178 1.38 -7.96 2.75
CA THR A 178 0.79 -6.74 3.31
C THR A 178 -0.33 -7.08 4.27
N ALA A 179 -0.43 -6.30 5.34
CA ALA A 179 -1.57 -6.29 6.25
C ALA A 179 -2.28 -4.95 6.17
N ARG A 180 -3.61 -4.97 6.33
CA ARG A 180 -4.48 -3.80 6.35
C ARG A 180 -5.46 -3.92 7.52
N ALA A 181 -5.61 -2.86 8.30
CA ALA A 181 -6.60 -2.77 9.37
C ALA A 181 -7.05 -1.33 9.58
N TYR A 182 -8.23 -1.16 10.17
CA TYR A 182 -8.76 0.17 10.56
C TYR A 182 -8.57 0.46 12.05
N THR A 183 -8.20 -0.54 12.82
CA THR A 183 -7.92 -0.48 14.27
C THR A 183 -6.56 -1.08 14.56
N GLU A 184 -5.97 -0.75 15.71
CA GLU A 184 -4.76 -1.38 16.25
C GLU A 184 -5.00 -2.80 16.75
#